data_9f86f04824bb18e09cba6f2c60b75a89
#
_entry.id   9f86f04824bb18e09cba6f2c60b75a89
#
_cell.length_a   1.000
_cell.length_b   1.000
_cell.length_c   1.000
_cell.angle_alpha   90.00
_cell.angle_beta   90.00
_cell.angle_gamma   90.00
#
_symmetry.space_group_name_H-M   'P 1'
#
loop_
_entity.id
_entity.type
_entity.pdbx_description
1 polymer ?
#
loop_
_entity_poly.entity_id
_entity_poly.type
_entity_poly.pdbx_seq_one_letter_code
_entity_poly.pdbx_strand_id
1 'polypeptide(L)'
;MCPSLVRRPILQIATFCTAVFCQTASSSAQNLSEGKKLFETTCTPCHNFEKGGEPDMYGQTLNLYGVVGRKVASVAGFEYSEDLRKSGIVWNEATIDKFITAPKKLFPGTRMELPGVEDEKTRRGIIRFLGCLSQ
;
A
#
# COMPACT_ATOMS: atom_id res chain seq x y z
N MET A 1 -1.93 2.82 -14.15
CA MET A 1 -1.24 4.13 -14.10
C MET A 1 -1.76 4.90 -12.91
N CYS A 2 -0.90 5.21 -11.94
CA CYS A 2 -1.26 6.03 -10.78
C CYS A 2 -1.23 7.51 -11.19
N PRO A 3 -2.25 8.32 -10.90
CA PRO A 3 -2.21 9.75 -11.20
C PRO A 3 -1.22 10.46 -10.27
N SER A 4 -0.21 11.10 -10.85
CA SER A 4 0.72 11.93 -10.11
C SER A 4 -0.01 13.16 -9.53
N LEU A 5 0.11 13.40 -8.24
CA LEU A 5 -0.43 14.55 -7.52
C LEU A 5 0.37 15.83 -7.84
N VAL A 6 0.37 16.26 -9.09
CA VAL A 6 0.92 17.56 -9.48
C VAL A 6 -0.20 18.59 -9.39
N ARG A 7 -0.12 19.48 -8.38
CA ARG A 7 -0.93 20.70 -8.34
C ARG A 7 -0.60 21.58 -9.55
N ARG A 8 -1.51 21.64 -10.53
CA ARG A 8 -1.45 22.65 -11.60
C ARG A 8 -2.22 23.90 -11.17
N PRO A 9 -1.68 25.11 -11.37
CA PRO A 9 -2.44 26.33 -11.16
C PRO A 9 -3.55 26.42 -12.21
N ILE A 10 -4.75 26.74 -11.76
CA ILE A 10 -5.93 26.92 -12.61
C ILE A 10 -5.83 28.29 -13.28
N LEU A 11 -5.48 28.31 -14.56
CA LEU A 11 -5.71 29.46 -15.44
C LEU A 11 -7.07 29.25 -16.09
N GLN A 12 -8.07 30.02 -15.64
CA GLN A 12 -9.41 29.98 -16.20
C GLN A 12 -9.40 30.57 -17.61
N ILE A 13 -9.61 29.74 -18.62
CA ILE A 13 -10.06 30.17 -19.93
C ILE A 13 -11.42 29.52 -20.15
N ALA A 14 -12.44 30.35 -20.09
CA ALA A 14 -13.80 29.97 -20.40
C ALA A 14 -13.92 29.70 -21.91
N THR A 15 -14.11 28.45 -22.29
CA THR A 15 -14.58 28.10 -23.63
C THR A 15 -15.65 27.01 -23.48
N PHE A 16 -16.84 27.32 -23.90
CA PHE A 16 -18.00 26.41 -23.98
C PHE A 16 -17.61 25.21 -24.86
N CYS A 17 -17.43 24.05 -24.26
CA CYS A 17 -17.35 22.79 -25.00
C CYS A 17 -18.20 21.75 -24.30
N THR A 18 -19.14 21.21 -25.06
CA THR A 18 -20.16 20.23 -24.78
C THR A 18 -19.75 19.15 -23.77
N ALA A 19 -20.50 19.08 -22.67
CA ALA A 19 -20.35 18.19 -21.54
C ALA A 19 -20.78 16.76 -21.87
N VAL A 20 -19.88 15.88 -22.30
CA VAL A 20 -20.15 14.40 -22.30
C VAL A 20 -18.92 13.52 -21.98
N PHE A 21 -17.70 14.02 -21.80
CA PHE A 21 -16.54 13.09 -21.75
C PHE A 21 -15.56 13.32 -20.58
N CYS A 22 -16.03 13.55 -19.34
CA CYS A 22 -15.13 13.74 -18.20
C CYS A 22 -15.52 12.97 -16.92
N GLN A 23 -16.12 11.77 -17.03
CA GLN A 23 -16.54 11.03 -15.82
C GLN A 23 -15.65 9.85 -15.43
N THR A 24 -14.68 9.42 -16.23
CA THR A 24 -13.89 8.22 -15.93
C THR A 24 -12.63 8.46 -15.07
N ALA A 25 -12.12 9.69 -15.04
CA ALA A 25 -10.92 10.02 -14.25
C ALA A 25 -11.21 10.22 -12.75
N SER A 26 -12.45 10.53 -12.39
CA SER A 26 -12.85 10.82 -11.00
C SER A 26 -12.84 9.57 -10.11
N SER A 27 -13.24 8.42 -10.63
CA SER A 27 -13.39 7.21 -9.82
C SER A 27 -12.05 6.58 -9.42
N SER A 28 -11.02 6.64 -10.26
CA SER A 28 -9.71 6.07 -9.93
C SER A 28 -8.96 6.89 -8.87
N ALA A 29 -9.05 8.22 -8.92
CA ALA A 29 -8.45 9.11 -7.93
C ALA A 29 -9.15 8.98 -6.56
N GLN A 30 -10.47 8.87 -6.55
CA GLN A 30 -11.24 8.63 -5.32
C GLN A 30 -10.90 7.27 -4.69
N ASN A 31 -10.79 6.22 -5.48
CA ASN A 31 -10.40 4.90 -5.01
C ASN A 31 -8.98 4.88 -4.41
N LEU A 32 -8.06 5.67 -4.94
CA LEU A 32 -6.70 5.78 -4.43
C LEU A 32 -6.66 6.56 -3.10
N SER A 33 -7.40 7.66 -2.99
CA SER A 33 -7.50 8.44 -1.75
C SER A 33 -8.16 7.65 -0.63
N GLU A 34 -9.19 6.85 -0.95
CA GLU A 34 -9.82 5.93 0.00
C GLU A 34 -8.84 4.84 0.45
N GLY A 35 -8.11 4.23 -0.49
CA GLY A 35 -7.07 3.24 -0.19
C GLY A 35 -5.97 3.79 0.71
N LYS A 36 -5.51 5.01 0.45
CA LYS A 36 -4.55 5.70 1.32
C LYS A 36 -5.10 5.86 2.74
N LYS A 37 -6.33 6.36 2.89
CA LYS A 37 -6.97 6.55 4.20
C LYS A 37 -7.11 5.22 4.96
N LEU A 38 -7.51 4.15 4.27
CA LEU A 38 -7.60 2.81 4.87
C LEU A 38 -6.23 2.30 5.32
N PHE A 39 -5.20 2.52 4.51
CA PHE A 39 -3.82 2.21 4.88
C PHE A 39 -3.37 3.00 6.10
N GLU A 40 -3.60 4.31 6.12
CA GLU A 40 -3.21 5.20 7.22
C GLU A 40 -3.87 4.80 8.53
N THR A 41 -5.13 4.38 8.52
CA THR A 41 -5.83 3.96 9.73
C THR A 41 -5.44 2.56 10.21
N THR A 42 -5.06 1.67 9.31
CA THR A 42 -4.86 0.25 9.62
C THR A 42 -3.38 -0.12 9.77
N CYS A 43 -2.50 0.50 8.98
CA CYS A 43 -1.11 0.04 8.82
C CYS A 43 -0.08 0.99 9.43
N THR A 44 -0.32 2.31 9.44
CA THR A 44 0.68 3.29 9.89
C THR A 44 1.01 3.26 11.38
N PRO A 45 0.22 2.66 12.28
CA PRO A 45 0.68 2.44 13.65
C PRO A 45 1.98 1.62 13.75
N CYS A 46 2.28 0.80 12.72
CA CYS A 46 3.44 -0.09 12.69
C CYS A 46 4.29 0.03 11.41
N HIS A 47 3.81 0.75 10.39
CA HIS A 47 4.47 0.85 9.10
C HIS A 47 4.54 2.30 8.61
N ASN A 48 5.67 2.67 8.00
CA ASN A 48 5.74 3.88 7.19
C ASN A 48 5.67 3.53 5.69
N PHE A 49 5.49 4.54 4.84
CA PHE A 49 5.34 4.37 3.40
C PHE A 49 5.95 5.52 2.59
N GLU A 50 6.84 6.27 3.20
CA GLU A 50 7.49 7.39 2.53
C GLU A 50 8.73 6.94 1.76
N LYS A 51 8.95 7.53 0.57
CA LYS A 51 10.14 7.26 -0.23
C LYS A 51 11.39 7.67 0.54
N GLY A 52 12.31 6.73 0.74
CA GLY A 52 13.52 6.98 1.51
C GLY A 52 13.31 7.08 3.01
N GLY A 53 12.10 6.73 3.50
CA GLY A 53 11.85 6.64 4.93
C GLY A 53 12.72 5.57 5.58
N GLU A 54 13.53 6.01 6.54
CA GLU A 54 14.39 5.11 7.33
C GLU A 54 13.55 4.27 8.32
N PRO A 55 14.01 3.08 8.69
CA PRO A 55 13.48 2.38 9.86
C PRO A 55 13.54 3.30 11.08
N ASP A 56 12.63 3.08 12.01
CA ASP A 56 12.76 3.78 13.30
C ASP A 56 14.07 3.42 14.02
N MET A 57 14.43 4.20 15.03
CA MET A 57 15.64 4.04 15.83
C MET A 57 15.81 2.61 16.40
N TYR A 58 14.72 1.87 16.53
CA TYR A 58 14.73 0.51 17.09
C TYR A 58 14.57 -0.58 16.03
N GLY A 59 14.52 -0.22 14.73
CA GLY A 59 14.33 -1.18 13.63
C GLY A 59 12.97 -1.90 13.67
N GLN A 60 12.00 -1.34 14.38
CA GLN A 60 10.68 -1.97 14.57
C GLN A 60 9.70 -1.58 13.46
N THR A 61 9.90 -0.43 12.84
CA THR A 61 9.03 0.06 11.77
C THR A 61 9.54 -0.38 10.41
N LEU A 62 8.77 -1.22 9.74
CA LEU A 62 9.07 -1.65 8.37
C LEU A 62 8.44 -0.69 7.36
N ASN A 63 9.30 -0.10 6.50
CA ASN A 63 8.83 0.75 5.42
C ASN A 63 8.22 -0.09 4.28
N LEU A 64 6.98 0.22 3.92
CA LEU A 64 6.22 -0.43 2.86
C LEU A 64 6.30 0.29 1.50
N TYR A 65 7.06 1.40 1.38
CA TYR A 65 7.33 1.99 0.07
C TYR A 65 8.01 0.96 -0.85
N GLY A 66 7.48 0.77 -2.05
CA GLY A 66 8.03 -0.21 -2.99
C GLY A 66 7.86 -1.67 -2.55
N VAL A 67 6.88 -1.99 -1.71
CA VAL A 67 6.67 -3.37 -1.23
C VAL A 67 6.21 -4.31 -2.34
N VAL A 68 5.39 -3.84 -3.28
CA VAL A 68 4.93 -4.66 -4.42
C VAL A 68 6.11 -4.92 -5.37
N GLY A 69 6.37 -6.19 -5.64
CA GLY A 69 7.54 -6.66 -6.39
C GLY A 69 8.78 -6.95 -5.52
N ARG A 70 8.76 -6.60 -4.24
CA ARG A 70 9.87 -6.82 -3.31
C ARG A 70 9.87 -8.26 -2.78
N LYS A 71 11.05 -8.87 -2.68
CA LYS A 71 11.19 -10.18 -2.03
C LYS A 71 10.84 -10.07 -0.54
N VAL A 72 10.10 -11.05 -0.02
CA VAL A 72 9.79 -11.13 1.41
C VAL A 72 11.09 -11.21 2.21
N ALA A 73 11.11 -10.57 3.36
CA ALA A 73 12.24 -10.52 4.29
C ALA A 73 13.56 -9.98 3.69
N SER A 74 13.48 -9.02 2.75
CA SER A 74 14.65 -8.48 2.06
C SER A 74 15.12 -7.10 2.55
N VAL A 75 14.41 -6.46 3.48
CA VAL A 75 14.86 -5.16 4.02
C VAL A 75 16.00 -5.40 5.01
N ALA A 76 17.14 -4.79 4.73
CA ALA A 76 18.31 -4.91 5.59
C ALA A 76 18.06 -4.30 6.98
N GLY A 77 18.59 -4.92 8.01
CA GLY A 77 18.48 -4.43 9.40
C GLY A 77 17.13 -4.69 10.07
N PHE A 78 16.09 -5.12 9.33
CA PHE A 78 14.82 -5.49 9.94
C PHE A 78 14.81 -6.96 10.36
N GLU A 79 14.38 -7.22 11.58
CA GLU A 79 14.28 -8.58 12.10
C GLU A 79 12.97 -9.27 11.73
N TYR A 80 13.02 -10.12 10.71
CA TYR A 80 11.90 -10.94 10.28
C TYR A 80 11.79 -12.25 11.07
N SER A 81 10.58 -12.79 11.17
CA SER A 81 10.40 -14.17 11.63
C SER A 81 11.03 -15.18 10.69
N GLU A 82 11.31 -16.36 11.20
CA GLU A 82 11.93 -17.44 10.43
C GLU A 82 11.03 -17.86 9.24
N ASP A 83 9.72 -17.94 9.46
CA ASP A 83 8.75 -18.27 8.42
C ASP A 83 8.83 -17.31 7.23
N LEU A 84 8.90 -16.00 7.51
CA LEU A 84 9.05 -14.99 6.46
C LEU A 84 10.39 -15.13 5.73
N ARG A 85 11.49 -15.35 6.46
CA ARG A 85 12.84 -15.53 5.86
C ARG A 85 12.90 -16.75 4.95
N LYS A 86 12.26 -17.84 5.33
CA LYS A 86 12.27 -19.10 4.57
C LYS A 86 11.21 -19.16 3.46
N SER A 87 10.30 -18.21 3.40
CA SER A 87 9.14 -18.28 2.47
C SER A 87 9.52 -18.27 1.00
N GLY A 88 10.60 -17.56 0.63
CA GLY A 88 11.00 -17.39 -0.77
C GLY A 88 10.02 -16.59 -1.64
N ILE A 89 8.98 -16.02 -1.06
CA ILE A 89 7.88 -15.35 -1.75
C ILE A 89 8.31 -13.95 -2.19
N VAL A 90 7.72 -13.48 -3.29
CA VAL A 90 7.74 -12.07 -3.70
C VAL A 90 6.38 -11.47 -3.39
N TRP A 91 6.37 -10.27 -2.79
CA TRP A 91 5.15 -9.53 -2.55
C TRP A 91 4.50 -9.10 -3.87
N ASN A 92 3.37 -9.64 -4.18
CA ASN A 92 2.46 -9.19 -5.24
C ASN A 92 1.06 -8.98 -4.64
N GLU A 93 0.12 -8.45 -5.41
CA GLU A 93 -1.23 -8.16 -4.92
C GLU A 93 -1.89 -9.39 -4.28
N ALA A 94 -1.77 -10.57 -4.89
CA ALA A 94 -2.38 -11.79 -4.38
C ALA A 94 -1.72 -12.31 -3.09
N THR A 95 -0.39 -12.20 -2.96
CA THR A 95 0.32 -12.61 -1.74
C THR A 95 0.09 -11.63 -0.60
N ILE A 96 0.01 -10.33 -0.91
CA ILE A 96 -0.35 -9.29 0.08
C ILE A 96 -1.79 -9.51 0.56
N ASP A 97 -2.74 -9.75 -0.36
CA ASP A 97 -4.14 -10.02 0.02
C ASP A 97 -4.26 -11.20 0.99
N LYS A 98 -3.62 -12.32 0.67
CA LYS A 98 -3.58 -13.49 1.55
C LYS A 98 -2.97 -13.17 2.91
N PHE A 99 -1.87 -12.40 2.91
CA PHE A 99 -1.17 -12.06 4.15
C PHE A 99 -1.99 -11.15 5.06
N ILE A 100 -2.55 -10.05 4.51
CA ILE A 100 -3.33 -9.12 5.33
C ILE A 100 -4.73 -9.66 5.71
N THR A 101 -5.22 -10.70 5.00
CA THR A 101 -6.46 -11.39 5.40
C THR A 101 -6.28 -12.15 6.71
N ALA A 102 -5.16 -12.85 6.89
CA ALA A 102 -4.90 -13.63 8.09
C ALA A 102 -3.38 -13.84 8.27
N PRO A 103 -2.65 -12.85 8.80
CA PRO A 103 -1.18 -12.88 8.86
C PRO A 103 -0.63 -14.13 9.57
N LYS A 104 -1.16 -14.43 10.75
CA LYS A 104 -0.71 -15.60 11.55
C LYS A 104 -1.14 -16.95 10.98
N LYS A 105 -2.14 -16.97 10.09
CA LYS A 105 -2.51 -18.20 9.38
C LYS A 105 -1.54 -18.50 8.25
N LEU A 106 -1.06 -17.45 7.55
CA LEU A 106 -0.09 -17.61 6.46
C LEU A 106 1.33 -17.82 6.98
N PHE A 107 1.73 -17.07 8.00
CA PHE A 107 3.03 -17.16 8.68
C PHE A 107 2.83 -17.19 10.20
N PRO A 108 2.73 -18.36 10.81
CA PRO A 108 2.43 -18.50 12.24
C PRO A 108 3.42 -17.78 13.16
N GLY A 109 4.69 -17.70 12.76
CA GLY A 109 5.74 -17.01 13.50
C GLY A 109 5.83 -15.50 13.25
N THR A 110 4.95 -14.90 12.43
CA THR A 110 4.99 -13.46 12.17
C THR A 110 4.80 -12.65 13.44
N ARG A 111 5.58 -11.57 13.55
CA ARG A 111 5.43 -10.57 14.63
C ARG A 111 4.39 -9.50 14.32
N MET A 112 3.77 -9.56 13.14
CA MET A 112 2.68 -8.66 12.78
C MET A 112 1.42 -9.03 13.58
N GLU A 113 1.00 -8.11 14.46
CA GLU A 113 -0.15 -8.33 15.37
C GLU A 113 -1.49 -7.91 14.75
N LEU A 114 -1.54 -7.68 13.45
CA LEU A 114 -2.80 -7.42 12.74
C LEU A 114 -3.70 -8.68 12.83
N PRO A 115 -4.92 -8.57 13.37
CA PRO A 115 -5.82 -9.75 13.46
C PRO A 115 -6.23 -10.26 12.08
N GLY A 116 -6.22 -9.39 11.09
CA GLY A 116 -6.64 -9.62 9.72
C GLY A 116 -7.65 -8.57 9.27
N VAL A 117 -7.68 -8.30 7.97
CA VAL A 117 -8.66 -7.40 7.34
C VAL A 117 -9.67 -8.27 6.61
N GLU A 118 -10.84 -8.50 7.21
CA GLU A 118 -11.86 -9.41 6.67
C GLU A 118 -12.54 -8.83 5.43
N ASP A 119 -12.80 -7.52 5.42
CA ASP A 119 -13.48 -6.86 4.31
C ASP A 119 -12.61 -6.80 3.04
N GLU A 120 -13.06 -7.47 2.00
CA GLU A 120 -12.34 -7.55 0.73
C GLU A 120 -12.18 -6.18 0.04
N LYS A 121 -13.19 -5.30 0.16
CA LYS A 121 -13.13 -3.96 -0.43
C LYS A 121 -12.01 -3.14 0.22
N THR A 122 -11.90 -3.22 1.53
CA THR A 122 -10.84 -2.59 2.32
C THR A 122 -9.47 -3.12 1.91
N ARG A 123 -9.29 -4.44 1.84
CA ARG A 123 -8.01 -5.04 1.40
C ARG A 123 -7.62 -4.58 0.00
N ARG A 124 -8.53 -4.62 -0.95
CA ARG A 124 -8.28 -4.13 -2.33
C ARG A 124 -7.89 -2.65 -2.37
N GLY A 125 -8.51 -1.83 -1.53
CA GLY A 125 -8.15 -0.42 -1.39
C GLY A 125 -6.70 -0.25 -0.93
N ILE A 126 -6.32 -0.94 0.14
CA ILE A 126 -4.95 -0.95 0.70
C ILE A 126 -3.94 -1.44 -0.34
N ILE A 127 -4.21 -2.57 -1.00
CA ILE A 127 -3.30 -3.18 -1.99
C ILE A 127 -3.10 -2.25 -3.18
N ARG A 128 -4.14 -1.64 -3.68
CA ARG A 128 -4.06 -0.65 -4.77
C ARG A 128 -3.19 0.54 -4.38
N PHE A 129 -3.35 1.05 -3.17
CA PHE A 129 -2.50 2.13 -2.66
C PHE A 129 -1.02 1.71 -2.59
N LEU A 130 -0.73 0.53 -2.05
CA LEU A 130 0.63 -0.02 -2.00
C LEU A 130 1.23 -0.21 -3.41
N GLY A 131 0.44 -0.64 -4.38
CA GLY A 131 0.85 -0.75 -5.78
C GLY A 131 1.27 0.59 -6.39
N CYS A 132 0.60 1.68 -6.00
CA CYS A 132 0.97 3.03 -6.43
C CYS A 132 2.27 3.53 -5.80
N LEU A 133 2.63 3.07 -4.61
CA LEU A 133 3.90 3.42 -3.95
C LEU A 133 5.11 2.72 -4.60
N SER A 134 4.88 1.75 -5.46
CA SER A 134 5.93 0.89 -6.05
C SER A 134 6.32 1.32 -7.48
N GLN A 135 5.80 2.46 -7.96
CA GLN A 135 6.06 2.98 -9.31
C GLN A 135 7.00 4.18 -9.30
#